data_ec411460e8312f27c846b96e637748ad
#
_entry.id   ec411460e8312f27c846b96e637748ad
#
_cell.length_a   1.000
_cell.length_b   1.000
_cell.length_c   1.000
_cell.angle_alpha   90.00
_cell.angle_beta   90.00
_cell.angle_gamma   90.00
#
_symmetry.space_group_name_H-M   'P 1'
#
loop_
_entity.id
_entity.type
_entity.pdbx_description
1 polymer ?
#
loop_
_entity_poly.entity_id
_entity_poly.type
_entity_poly.pdbx_seq_one_letter_code
_entity_poly.pdbx_strand_id
1 'polypeptide(L)'
;MAQKKLGEESRSLIMFYIQETLRAHDIDCLRTGSNKFGIPMVENGEETALEITVSIPKGTRDGTKYDPFEAEQAYNFTEEEKRKKAEKKAEKKKE
;
A
#
# COMPACT_ATOMS: atom_id res chain seq x y z
N MET A 1 23.61 7.04 -22.00
CA MET A 1 22.52 7.45 -21.10
C MET A 1 21.82 6.25 -20.53
N ALA A 2 21.73 6.20 -19.23
CA ALA A 2 20.98 5.12 -18.61
C ALA A 2 19.49 5.29 -18.91
N GLN A 3 18.89 4.28 -19.50
CA GLN A 3 17.46 4.30 -19.74
C GLN A 3 16.75 4.06 -18.40
N LYS A 4 15.81 4.93 -18.09
CA LYS A 4 14.97 4.73 -16.92
C LYS A 4 14.09 3.51 -17.15
N LYS A 5 13.94 2.70 -16.12
CA LYS A 5 13.05 1.56 -16.16
C LYS A 5 11.61 2.05 -16.29
N LEU A 6 10.81 1.29 -17.02
CA LEU A 6 9.41 1.64 -17.18
C LEU A 6 8.72 1.71 -15.81
N GLY A 7 8.03 2.80 -15.57
CA GLY A 7 7.28 3.01 -14.33
C GLY A 7 7.99 3.87 -13.29
N GLU A 8 9.29 4.16 -13.44
CA GLU A 8 10.02 4.97 -12.46
C GLU A 8 9.48 6.39 -12.35
N GLU A 9 9.17 7.02 -13.47
CA GLU A 9 8.59 8.36 -13.45
C GLU A 9 7.21 8.37 -12.84
N SER A 10 6.38 7.38 -13.18
CA SER A 10 5.05 7.23 -12.60
C SER A 10 5.14 6.98 -11.10
N ARG A 11 6.08 6.16 -10.67
CA ARG A 11 6.31 5.91 -9.25
C ARG A 11 6.66 7.19 -8.52
N SER A 12 7.57 7.98 -9.06
CA SER A 12 7.98 9.24 -8.45
C SER A 12 6.81 10.21 -8.34
N LEU A 13 5.98 10.29 -9.38
CA LEU A 13 4.81 11.15 -9.38
C LEU A 13 3.79 10.71 -8.32
N ILE A 14 3.52 9.42 -8.23
CA ILE A 14 2.58 8.89 -7.24
C ILE A 14 3.13 9.11 -5.82
N MET A 15 4.42 8.93 -5.62
CA MET A 15 5.03 9.20 -4.32
C MET A 15 4.87 10.66 -3.91
N PHE A 16 5.03 11.57 -4.87
CA PHE A 16 4.80 12.99 -4.61
C PHE A 16 3.36 13.24 -4.16
N TYR A 17 2.38 12.66 -4.85
CA TYR A 17 0.98 12.83 -4.49
C TYR A 17 0.66 12.23 -3.12
N ILE A 18 1.22 11.06 -2.82
CA ILE A 18 1.03 10.43 -1.51
C ILE A 18 1.54 11.36 -0.40
N GLN A 19 2.75 11.87 -0.56
CA GLN A 19 3.35 12.74 0.44
C GLN A 19 2.56 14.03 0.63
N GLU A 20 2.17 14.67 -0.47
CA GLU A 20 1.42 15.91 -0.41
C GLU A 20 0.03 15.71 0.21
N THR A 21 -0.65 14.61 -0.14
CA THR A 21 -1.97 14.30 0.39
C THR A 21 -1.91 14.08 1.90
N LEU A 22 -0.94 13.30 2.36
CA LEU A 22 -0.81 13.03 3.79
C LEU A 22 -0.45 14.29 4.57
N ARG A 23 0.43 15.12 4.03
CA ARG A 23 0.78 16.40 4.66
C ARG A 23 -0.41 17.34 4.72
N ALA A 24 -1.27 17.31 3.70
CA ALA A 24 -2.49 18.12 3.70
C ALA A 24 -3.46 17.71 4.80
N HIS A 25 -3.36 16.48 5.30
CA HIS A 25 -4.14 15.98 6.42
C HIS A 25 -3.39 16.04 7.74
N ASP A 26 -2.32 16.84 7.81
CA ASP A 26 -1.47 16.99 9.00
C ASP A 26 -0.83 15.67 9.46
N ILE A 27 -0.55 14.80 8.51
CA ILE A 27 0.14 13.54 8.76
C ILE A 27 1.58 13.68 8.29
N ASP A 28 2.54 13.44 9.18
CA ASP A 28 3.95 13.47 8.81
C ASP A 28 4.26 12.30 7.87
N CYS A 29 4.79 12.63 6.71
CA CYS A 29 5.18 11.63 5.73
C CYS A 29 6.61 11.93 5.32
N LEU A 30 7.53 11.10 5.79
CA LEU A 30 8.95 11.33 5.64
C LEU A 30 9.53 10.38 4.61
N ARG A 31 10.38 10.91 3.73
CA ARG A 31 11.04 10.09 2.73
C ARG A 31 12.15 9.29 3.39
N THR A 32 12.04 7.96 3.38
CA THR A 32 13.01 7.10 4.03
C THR A 32 13.81 6.25 3.06
N GLY A 33 13.45 6.27 1.79
CA GLY A 33 14.18 5.55 0.76
C GLY A 33 13.76 6.00 -0.62
N SER A 34 14.33 5.41 -1.66
CA SER A 34 14.01 5.78 -3.03
C SER A 34 12.55 5.48 -3.39
N ASN A 35 11.95 4.52 -2.71
CA ASN A 35 10.55 4.13 -2.95
C ASN A 35 9.77 3.94 -1.65
N LYS A 36 10.22 4.56 -0.56
CA LYS A 36 9.63 4.33 0.76
C LYS A 36 9.36 5.63 1.50
N PHE A 37 8.31 5.59 2.30
CA PHE A 37 8.00 6.65 3.27
C PHE A 37 7.84 6.04 4.66
N GLY A 38 8.28 6.79 5.67
CA GLY A 38 8.01 6.46 7.06
C GLY A 38 7.00 7.44 7.62
N ILE A 39 6.01 6.93 8.34
CA ILE A 39 4.95 7.73 8.92
C ILE A 39 4.92 7.50 10.42
N PRO A 40 5.37 8.48 11.24
CA PRO A 40 5.28 8.32 12.68
C PRO A 40 3.84 8.44 13.13
N MET A 41 3.42 7.54 13.99
CA MET A 41 2.05 7.49 14.49
C MET A 41 2.04 7.26 15.99
N VAL A 42 0.91 7.57 16.60
CA VAL A 42 0.67 7.24 18.01
C VAL A 42 -0.62 6.43 18.05
N GLU A 43 -0.55 5.25 18.64
CA GLU A 43 -1.70 4.36 18.75
C GLU A 43 -1.81 3.89 20.20
N ASN A 44 -2.97 4.13 20.80
CA ASN A 44 -3.24 3.77 22.20
C ASN A 44 -2.21 4.35 23.16
N GLY A 45 -1.71 5.56 22.87
CA GLY A 45 -0.73 6.23 23.71
C GLY A 45 0.71 5.79 23.49
N GLU A 46 0.94 4.85 22.59
CA GLU A 46 2.27 4.37 22.29
C GLU A 46 2.76 4.85 20.93
N GLU A 47 4.02 5.20 20.85
CA GLU A 47 4.62 5.62 19.59
C GLU A 47 4.85 4.41 18.69
N THR A 48 4.43 4.54 17.44
CA THR A 48 4.66 3.52 16.42
C THR A 48 4.97 4.19 15.09
N ALA A 49 5.25 3.41 14.08
CA ALA A 49 5.51 3.93 12.76
C ALA A 49 4.96 2.97 11.71
N LEU A 50 4.50 3.56 10.62
CA LEU A 50 4.08 2.79 9.44
C LEU A 50 5.05 3.06 8.30
N GLU A 51 5.18 2.11 7.41
CA GLU A 51 6.01 2.26 6.23
C GLU A 51 5.17 2.04 4.98
N ILE A 52 5.33 2.95 4.02
CA ILE A 52 4.70 2.80 2.71
C ILE A 52 5.79 2.53 1.70
N THR A 53 5.66 1.44 0.95
CA THR A 53 6.59 1.12 -0.12
C THR A 53 5.84 1.18 -1.46
N VAL A 54 6.36 1.96 -2.39
CA VAL A 54 5.80 2.06 -3.74
C VAL A 54 6.72 1.30 -4.68
N SER A 55 6.26 0.17 -5.18
CA SER A 55 7.07 -0.69 -6.02
C SER A 55 6.47 -0.82 -7.41
N ILE A 56 7.35 -1.12 -8.37
CA ILE A 56 6.94 -1.40 -9.74
C ILE A 56 6.74 -2.91 -9.85
N PRO A 57 5.53 -3.37 -10.19
CA PRO A 57 5.29 -4.81 -10.32
C PRO A 57 6.20 -5.44 -11.36
N LYS A 58 6.63 -6.65 -11.08
CA LYS A 58 7.55 -7.37 -11.95
C LYS A 58 7.02 -7.53 -13.37
N GLY A 59 5.71 -7.77 -13.49
CA GLY A 59 5.08 -7.91 -14.79
C GLY A 59 5.19 -6.67 -15.67
N THR A 60 5.18 -5.47 -15.08
CA THR A 60 5.33 -4.23 -15.81
C THR A 60 6.76 -4.11 -16.39
N ARG A 61 7.76 -4.52 -15.61
CA ARG A 61 9.16 -4.42 -16.03
C ARG A 61 9.55 -5.45 -17.07
N ASP A 62 8.93 -6.62 -17.01
CA ASP A 62 9.28 -7.76 -17.87
C ASP A 62 8.42 -7.83 -19.13
N GLY A 63 7.55 -6.85 -19.35
CA GLY A 63 6.66 -6.86 -20.49
C GLY A 63 5.44 -7.76 -20.32
N THR A 64 5.34 -8.50 -19.22
CA THR A 64 4.11 -9.20 -18.90
C THR A 64 3.10 -8.22 -18.35
N LYS A 65 1.83 -8.54 -18.47
CA LYS A 65 0.78 -7.61 -18.08
C LYS A 65 0.41 -7.76 -16.62
N TYR A 66 0.70 -6.75 -15.82
CA TYR A 66 0.13 -6.62 -14.49
C TYR A 66 -1.14 -5.79 -14.61
N ASP A 67 -2.26 -6.34 -14.20
CA ASP A 67 -3.54 -5.65 -14.24
C ASP A 67 -4.01 -5.33 -12.82
N PRO A 68 -3.93 -4.05 -12.41
CA PRO A 68 -4.36 -3.66 -11.07
C PRO A 68 -5.85 -3.94 -10.81
N PHE A 69 -6.68 -3.89 -11.84
CA PHE A 69 -8.11 -4.15 -11.68
C PHE A 69 -8.37 -5.60 -11.31
N GLU A 70 -7.66 -6.53 -11.93
CA GLU A 70 -7.75 -7.94 -11.56
C GLU A 70 -7.19 -8.19 -10.15
N ALA A 71 -6.08 -7.54 -9.83
CA ALA A 71 -5.47 -7.66 -8.51
C ALA A 71 -6.41 -7.14 -7.41
N GLU A 72 -7.11 -6.05 -7.67
CA GLU A 72 -8.07 -5.51 -6.72
C GLU A 72 -9.25 -6.46 -6.52
N GLN A 73 -9.76 -7.05 -7.59
CA GLN A 73 -10.86 -8.02 -7.48
C GLN A 73 -10.45 -9.22 -6.64
N ALA A 74 -9.24 -9.73 -6.85
CA ALA A 74 -8.72 -10.84 -6.07
C ALA A 74 -8.56 -10.47 -4.60
N TYR A 75 -8.08 -9.27 -4.33
CA TYR A 75 -7.91 -8.77 -2.97
C TYR A 75 -9.27 -8.65 -2.27
N ASN A 76 -10.26 -8.06 -2.94
CA ASN A 76 -11.60 -7.88 -2.36
C ASN A 76 -12.25 -9.22 -2.06
N PHE A 77 -12.09 -10.19 -2.95
CA PHE A 77 -12.61 -11.54 -2.73
C PHE A 77 -11.99 -12.18 -1.48
N THR A 78 -10.68 -12.05 -1.34
CA THR A 78 -9.95 -12.59 -0.19
C THR A 78 -10.39 -11.93 1.11
N GLU A 79 -10.59 -10.61 1.11
CA GLU A 79 -11.05 -9.88 2.28
C GLU A 79 -12.46 -10.28 2.69
N GLU A 80 -13.36 -10.49 1.71
CA GLU A 80 -14.70 -10.99 2.00
C GLU A 80 -14.67 -12.37 2.65
N GLU A 81 -13.83 -13.27 2.14
CA GLU A 81 -13.68 -14.59 2.74
C GLU A 81 -13.18 -14.53 4.16
N LYS A 82 -12.17 -13.68 4.42
CA LYS A 82 -11.65 -13.50 5.78
C LYS A 82 -12.71 -12.97 6.72
N ARG A 83 -13.54 -12.03 6.25
CA ARG A 83 -14.61 -11.46 7.06
C ARG A 83 -15.66 -12.51 7.39
N LYS A 84 -16.07 -13.32 6.42
CA LYS A 84 -17.01 -14.40 6.63
C LYS A 84 -16.51 -15.43 7.63
N LYS A 85 -15.23 -15.76 7.55
CA LYS A 85 -14.62 -16.69 8.50
C LYS A 85 -14.58 -16.11 9.92
N ALA A 86 -14.28 -14.83 10.04
CA ALA A 86 -14.27 -14.16 11.34
C ALA A 86 -15.67 -14.12 11.95
N GLU A 87 -16.68 -13.84 11.15
CA GLU A 87 -18.07 -13.83 11.60
C GLU A 87 -18.53 -15.21 12.09
N LYS A 88 -18.18 -16.27 11.35
CA LYS A 88 -18.51 -17.64 11.76
C LYS A 88 -17.84 -18.01 13.06
N LYS A 89 -16.58 -17.60 13.25
CA LYS A 89 -15.87 -17.85 14.51
C LYS A 89 -16.51 -17.10 15.69
N ALA A 90 -16.93 -15.85 15.43
CA ALA A 90 -17.60 -15.07 16.47
C ALA A 90 -18.94 -15.71 16.87
N GLU A 91 -19.71 -16.20 15.91
CA GLU A 91 -20.96 -16.88 16.18
C GLU A 91 -20.74 -18.16 16.99
N LYS A 92 -19.73 -18.96 16.64
CA LYS A 92 -19.42 -20.17 17.38
C LYS A 92 -18.98 -19.91 18.82
N LYS A 93 -18.34 -18.78 19.08
CA LYS A 93 -17.92 -18.41 20.43
C LYS A 93 -19.06 -17.93 21.30
N LYS A 94 -20.16 -17.50 20.72
CA LYS A 94 -21.35 -17.03 21.46
C LYS A 94 -22.25 -18.18 21.92
N GLU A 95 -22.07 -19.36 21.39
CA GLU A 95 -22.79 -20.55 21.84
C GLU A 95 -22.03 -21.19 23.02
#